data_42c9f30f04df741dd13844f5abeee7bb
#
_entry.id   42c9f30f04df741dd13844f5abeee7bb
#
_cell.length_a   1.000
_cell.length_b   1.000
_cell.length_c   1.000
_cell.angle_alpha   90.00
_cell.angle_beta   90.00
_cell.angle_gamma   90.00
#
_symmetry.space_group_name_H-M   'P 1'
#
loop_
_entity.id
_entity.type
_entity.pdbx_description
1 polymer ?
#
loop_
_entity_poly.entity_id
_entity_poly.type
_entity_poly.pdbx_seq_one_letter_code
_entity_poly.pdbx_strand_id
1 'polypeptide(L)'
;MTEDRSERKLATVLFADLAGSTALADEQDPERTRARLERFYDAMTAEIEAAGGTIEKFAGDAVMAAFGAPEALEDHAERALHTALSMQRRLDTVFEGGLSLRIGVNTGEVVVGRPREGSSFVSGDAVNVAARLEQAAEPGEILAGERTVAAARGAFEFGDPGTVEAKGKTGGV
;
A
#
# COMPACT_ATOMS: atom_id res chain seq x y z
N MET A 1 -19.01 28.37 9.00
CA MET A 1 -19.09 26.90 9.21
C MET A 1 -18.63 26.19 7.96
N THR A 2 -17.45 25.63 8.01
CA THR A 2 -16.99 24.77 6.94
C THR A 2 -17.65 23.40 7.09
N GLU A 3 -18.56 23.10 6.18
CA GLU A 3 -19.12 21.78 6.09
C GLU A 3 -17.97 20.77 5.88
N ASP A 4 -17.95 19.75 6.68
CA ASP A 4 -17.02 18.63 6.54
C ASP A 4 -17.45 17.85 5.29
N ARG A 5 -17.03 18.33 4.13
CA ARG A 5 -17.37 17.70 2.86
C ARG A 5 -16.49 16.49 2.64
N SER A 6 -17.00 15.34 3.03
CA SER A 6 -16.40 14.09 2.59
C SER A 6 -16.74 13.90 1.11
N GLU A 7 -15.75 13.61 0.30
CA GLU A 7 -15.88 13.42 -1.13
C GLU A 7 -15.61 11.95 -1.47
N ARG A 8 -16.44 11.38 -2.34
CA ARG A 8 -16.22 10.02 -2.85
C ARG A 8 -15.39 10.09 -4.12
N LYS A 9 -14.34 9.28 -4.18
CA LYS A 9 -13.47 9.21 -5.35
C LYS A 9 -13.15 7.77 -5.68
N LEU A 10 -12.94 7.50 -6.96
CA LEU A 10 -12.36 6.24 -7.40
C LEU A 10 -10.84 6.37 -7.29
N ALA A 11 -10.22 5.49 -6.54
CA ALA A 11 -8.78 5.54 -6.28
C ALA A 11 -8.21 4.14 -6.09
N THR A 12 -6.90 4.05 -6.09
CA THR A 12 -6.18 2.82 -5.79
C THR A 12 -5.42 2.99 -4.49
N VAL A 13 -5.58 2.03 -3.59
CA VAL A 13 -4.94 2.02 -2.28
C VAL A 13 -3.88 0.91 -2.25
N LEU A 14 -2.73 1.24 -1.72
CA LEU A 14 -1.61 0.32 -1.57
C LEU A 14 -1.28 0.19 -0.08
N PHE A 15 -1.24 -1.05 0.40
CA PHE A 15 -0.66 -1.38 1.70
C PHE A 15 0.60 -2.20 1.49
N ALA A 16 1.64 -1.85 2.21
CA ALA A 16 2.91 -2.58 2.19
C ALA A 16 3.40 -2.79 3.60
N ASP A 17 3.92 -3.98 3.88
CA ASP A 17 4.41 -4.36 5.20
C ASP A 17 5.73 -5.13 5.04
N LEU A 18 6.67 -4.88 5.93
CA LEU A 18 7.95 -5.58 5.93
C LEU A 18 7.78 -7.02 6.44
N ALA A 19 8.12 -7.97 5.59
CA ALA A 19 8.29 -9.35 6.00
C ALA A 19 9.74 -9.54 6.47
N GLY A 20 9.92 -10.18 7.60
CA GLY A 20 11.24 -10.30 8.23
C GLY A 20 11.54 -9.21 9.26
N SER A 21 10.56 -8.37 9.57
CA SER A 21 10.68 -7.33 10.61
C SER A 21 11.02 -7.92 11.98
N THR A 22 10.65 -9.17 12.22
CA THR A 22 11.05 -9.90 13.43
C THR A 22 12.58 -9.99 13.54
N ALA A 23 13.26 -10.18 12.43
CA ALA A 23 14.72 -10.17 12.42
C ALA A 23 15.31 -8.80 12.74
N LEU A 24 14.60 -7.72 12.35
CA LEU A 24 14.97 -6.37 12.74
C LEU A 24 14.73 -6.12 14.23
N ALA A 25 13.62 -6.64 14.77
CA ALA A 25 13.26 -6.49 16.17
C ALA A 25 14.17 -7.32 17.08
N ASP A 26 14.72 -8.42 16.58
CA ASP A 26 15.64 -9.29 17.32
C ASP A 26 17.07 -8.70 17.39
N GLU A 27 17.37 -7.65 16.67
CA GLU A 27 18.63 -6.94 16.85
C GLU A 27 18.65 -6.28 18.23
N GLN A 28 19.74 -6.51 18.96
CA GLN A 28 19.90 -6.06 20.34
C GLN A 28 20.10 -4.53 20.45
N ASP A 29 20.21 -3.83 19.31
CA ASP A 29 20.45 -2.39 19.30
C ASP A 29 19.20 -1.63 18.81
N PRO A 30 18.44 -1.00 19.74
CA PRO A 30 17.26 -0.24 19.36
C PRO A 30 17.53 0.96 18.43
N GLU A 31 18.70 1.56 18.56
CA GLU A 31 19.09 2.71 17.72
C GLU A 31 19.32 2.27 16.28
N ARG A 32 19.93 1.10 16.08
CA ARG A 32 20.18 0.53 14.76
C ARG A 32 18.87 0.12 14.08
N THR A 33 17.95 -0.48 14.83
CA THR A 33 16.61 -0.83 14.35
C THR A 33 15.86 0.41 13.90
N ARG A 34 15.89 1.46 14.71
CA ARG A 34 15.24 2.73 14.39
C ARG A 34 15.82 3.36 13.12
N ALA A 35 17.14 3.38 13.00
CA ALA A 35 17.82 3.92 11.82
C ALA A 35 17.44 3.15 10.54
N ARG A 36 17.29 1.83 10.63
CA ARG A 36 16.85 0.99 9.50
C ARG A 36 15.41 1.30 9.12
N LEU A 37 14.52 1.47 10.10
CA LEU A 37 13.12 1.83 9.83
C LEU A 37 13.03 3.22 9.17
N GLU A 38 13.82 4.17 9.62
CA GLU A 38 13.86 5.50 8.99
C GLU A 38 14.32 5.43 7.54
N ARG A 39 15.35 4.64 7.24
CA ARG A 39 15.80 4.40 5.86
C ARG A 39 14.72 3.74 5.01
N PHE A 40 13.99 2.80 5.60
CA PHE A 40 12.84 2.15 4.95
C PHE A 40 11.76 3.18 4.60
N TYR A 41 11.36 3.99 5.57
CA TYR A 41 10.33 5.02 5.36
C TYR A 41 10.75 6.02 4.28
N ASP A 42 11.99 6.49 4.33
CA ASP A 42 12.51 7.44 3.34
C ASP A 42 12.50 6.85 1.93
N ALA A 43 12.94 5.61 1.79
CA ALA A 43 12.97 4.92 0.51
C ALA A 43 11.56 4.69 -0.05
N MET A 44 10.62 4.25 0.78
CA MET A 44 9.25 4.01 0.35
C MET A 44 8.53 5.32 0.01
N THR A 45 8.75 6.35 0.81
CA THR A 45 8.22 7.70 0.56
C THR A 45 8.67 8.20 -0.82
N ALA A 46 9.96 8.07 -1.12
CA ALA A 46 10.51 8.52 -2.39
C ALA A 46 9.84 7.83 -3.58
N GLU A 47 9.64 6.52 -3.51
CA GLU A 47 9.01 5.77 -4.59
C GLU A 47 7.53 6.12 -4.75
N ILE A 48 6.80 6.26 -3.67
CA ILE A 48 5.37 6.60 -3.69
C ILE A 48 5.16 8.01 -4.25
N GLU A 49 5.87 8.99 -3.74
CA GLU A 49 5.74 10.39 -4.16
C GLU A 49 6.18 10.60 -5.61
N ALA A 50 7.24 9.92 -6.04
CA ALA A 50 7.71 10.00 -7.42
C ALA A 50 6.64 9.53 -8.43
N ALA A 51 5.76 8.63 -8.03
CA ALA A 51 4.68 8.12 -8.86
C ALA A 51 3.37 8.91 -8.72
N GLY A 52 3.36 9.97 -7.93
CA GLY A 52 2.18 10.80 -7.70
C GLY A 52 1.25 10.29 -6.61
N GLY A 53 1.69 9.32 -5.81
CA GLY A 53 0.93 8.81 -4.69
C GLY A 53 1.04 9.71 -3.47
N THR A 54 0.07 9.57 -2.58
CA THR A 54 0.04 10.28 -1.30
C THR A 54 0.15 9.27 -0.17
N ILE A 55 1.09 9.50 0.73
CA ILE A 55 1.25 8.63 1.89
C ILE A 55 0.20 9.01 2.94
N GLU A 56 -0.60 8.02 3.34
CA GLU A 56 -1.63 8.20 4.33
C GLU A 56 -1.10 8.07 5.75
N LYS A 57 -0.31 7.02 5.99
CA LYS A 57 0.30 6.81 7.30
C LYS A 57 1.40 5.76 7.25
N PHE A 58 2.29 5.86 8.21
CA PHE A 58 3.20 4.80 8.58
C PHE A 58 2.77 4.26 9.95
N ALA A 59 2.75 2.96 10.09
CA ALA A 59 2.44 2.30 11.36
C ALA A 59 3.44 1.17 11.56
N GLY A 60 4.45 1.39 12.41
CA GLY A 60 5.54 0.45 12.59
C GLY A 60 6.30 0.22 11.29
N ASP A 61 6.23 -0.99 10.75
CA ASP A 61 6.87 -1.40 9.50
C ASP A 61 5.90 -1.48 8.32
N ALA A 62 4.74 -0.83 8.44
CA ALA A 62 3.70 -0.81 7.42
C ALA A 62 3.50 0.59 6.85
N VAL A 63 3.15 0.65 5.57
CA VAL A 63 2.90 1.88 4.83
C VAL A 63 1.54 1.77 4.15
N MET A 64 0.76 2.84 4.23
CA MET A 64 -0.47 2.97 3.46
C MET A 64 -0.34 4.18 2.53
N ALA A 65 -0.63 3.99 1.26
CA ALA A 65 -0.60 5.06 0.26
C ALA A 65 -1.85 5.03 -0.62
N ALA A 66 -2.22 6.18 -1.13
CA ALA A 66 -3.34 6.32 -2.06
C ALA A 66 -2.89 6.97 -3.37
N PHE A 67 -3.46 6.49 -4.47
CA PHE A 67 -3.23 7.01 -5.82
C PHE A 67 -4.60 7.42 -6.40
N GLY A 68 -4.71 8.66 -6.80
CA GLY A 68 -5.97 9.21 -7.28
C GLY A 68 -6.80 9.90 -6.22
N ALA A 69 -6.33 9.96 -4.98
CA ALA A 69 -6.93 10.67 -3.87
C ALA A 69 -5.83 11.20 -2.94
N PRO A 70 -5.95 12.39 -2.39
CA PRO A 70 -7.04 13.34 -2.59
C PRO A 70 -7.06 13.97 -3.98
N GLU A 71 -5.94 13.96 -4.70
CA GLU A 71 -5.86 14.49 -6.06
C GLU A 71 -6.16 13.41 -7.10
N ALA A 72 -6.97 13.73 -8.09
CA ALA A 72 -7.35 12.78 -9.13
C ALA A 72 -6.16 12.43 -10.04
N LEU A 73 -6.03 11.15 -10.38
CA LEU A 73 -5.07 10.62 -11.35
C LEU A 73 -5.82 9.62 -12.23
N GLU A 74 -5.70 9.74 -13.55
CA GLU A 74 -6.40 8.84 -14.47
C GLU A 74 -5.86 7.41 -14.42
N ASP A 75 -4.54 7.28 -14.33
CA ASP A 75 -3.82 5.99 -14.36
C ASP A 75 -3.43 5.51 -12.96
N HIS A 76 -4.28 5.75 -11.97
CA HIS A 76 -3.96 5.47 -10.57
C HIS A 76 -3.64 3.99 -10.31
N ALA A 77 -4.33 3.05 -10.95
CA ALA A 77 -4.08 1.62 -10.77
C ALA A 77 -2.70 1.22 -11.32
N GLU A 78 -2.34 1.67 -12.51
CA GLU A 78 -1.03 1.40 -13.11
C GLU A 78 0.09 2.01 -12.28
N ARG A 79 -0.09 3.23 -11.82
CA ARG A 79 0.90 3.91 -10.97
C ARG A 79 1.13 3.19 -9.66
N ALA A 80 0.06 2.70 -9.04
CA ALA A 80 0.16 1.95 -7.80
C ALA A 80 0.94 0.65 -8.00
N LEU A 81 0.69 -0.08 -9.08
CA LEU A 81 1.38 -1.32 -9.38
C LEU A 81 2.86 -1.10 -9.74
N HIS A 82 3.17 -0.07 -10.51
CA HIS A 82 4.56 0.32 -10.79
C HIS A 82 5.29 0.66 -9.49
N THR A 83 4.62 1.40 -8.62
CA THR A 83 5.16 1.76 -7.31
C THR A 83 5.45 0.54 -6.46
N ALA A 84 4.52 -0.43 -6.43
CA ALA A 84 4.71 -1.66 -5.68
C ALA A 84 5.96 -2.42 -6.14
N LEU A 85 6.16 -2.54 -7.45
CA LEU A 85 7.36 -3.17 -8.01
C LEU A 85 8.62 -2.37 -7.69
N SER A 86 8.56 -1.05 -7.80
CA SER A 86 9.69 -0.16 -7.49
C SER A 86 10.06 -0.24 -6.02
N MET A 87 9.07 -0.32 -5.13
CA MET A 87 9.29 -0.47 -3.70
C MET A 87 10.06 -1.76 -3.38
N GLN A 88 9.69 -2.86 -4.02
CA GLN A 88 10.38 -4.13 -3.83
C GLN A 88 11.83 -4.07 -4.30
N ARG A 89 12.07 -3.49 -5.48
CA ARG A 89 13.43 -3.31 -6.01
C ARG A 89 14.26 -2.39 -5.13
N ARG A 90 13.65 -1.32 -4.65
CA ARG A 90 14.32 -0.36 -3.77
C ARG A 90 14.72 -1.00 -2.45
N LEU A 91 13.85 -1.84 -1.90
CA LEU A 91 14.11 -2.54 -0.66
C LEU A 91 15.34 -3.46 -0.80
N ASP A 92 15.43 -4.21 -1.89
CA ASP A 92 16.57 -5.08 -2.16
C ASP A 92 17.87 -4.29 -2.25
N THR A 93 17.85 -3.12 -2.88
CA THR A 93 19.02 -2.26 -3.01
C THR A 93 19.45 -1.68 -1.67
N VAL A 94 18.51 -1.20 -0.87
CA VAL A 94 18.81 -0.51 0.40
C VAL A 94 19.26 -1.50 1.48
N PHE A 95 18.69 -2.70 1.49
CA PHE A 95 18.93 -3.70 2.56
C PHE A 95 19.66 -4.96 2.08
N GLU A 96 20.22 -4.92 0.88
CA GLU A 96 21.05 -6.01 0.32
C GLU A 96 20.39 -7.40 0.37
N GLY A 97 19.06 -7.45 0.15
CA GLY A 97 18.31 -8.71 0.05
C GLY A 97 17.99 -9.33 1.39
N GLY A 98 17.91 -8.81 2.47
CA GLY A 98 17.53 -9.42 3.74
C GLY A 98 16.07 -9.31 4.11
N LEU A 99 15.32 -8.46 3.39
CA LEU A 99 13.95 -8.13 3.72
C LEU A 99 13.07 -8.21 2.47
N SER A 100 11.80 -8.48 2.68
CA SER A 100 10.79 -8.52 1.62
C SER A 100 9.57 -7.73 2.02
N LEU A 101 8.77 -7.33 1.04
CA LEU A 101 7.50 -6.66 1.29
C LEU A 101 6.34 -7.61 0.96
N ARG A 102 5.29 -7.50 1.76
CA ARG A 102 3.97 -7.99 1.40
C ARG A 102 3.17 -6.78 0.97
N ILE A 103 2.63 -6.82 -0.23
CA ILE A 103 1.92 -5.66 -0.78
C ILE A 103 0.53 -6.08 -1.24
N GLY A 104 -0.47 -5.27 -0.85
CA GLY A 104 -1.83 -5.39 -1.34
C GLY A 104 -2.22 -4.10 -2.06
N VAL A 105 -2.80 -4.24 -3.24
CA VAL A 105 -3.22 -3.10 -4.06
C VAL A 105 -4.67 -3.31 -4.48
N ASN A 106 -5.53 -2.36 -4.15
CA ASN A 106 -6.96 -2.46 -4.47
C ASN A 106 -7.50 -1.14 -5.01
N THR A 107 -8.38 -1.25 -6.00
CA THR A 107 -9.02 -0.12 -6.65
C THR A 107 -10.51 -0.13 -6.32
N GLY A 108 -11.04 1.00 -5.95
CA GLY A 108 -12.46 1.14 -5.66
C GLY A 108 -12.82 2.53 -5.22
N GLU A 109 -14.08 2.70 -4.88
CA GLU A 109 -14.56 3.95 -4.35
C GLU A 109 -14.07 4.13 -2.92
N VAL A 110 -13.50 5.31 -2.65
CA VAL A 110 -13.02 5.69 -1.32
C VAL A 110 -13.68 6.99 -0.91
N VAL A 111 -13.73 7.21 0.39
CA VAL A 111 -14.21 8.47 0.97
C VAL A 111 -12.99 9.27 1.41
N VAL A 112 -12.86 10.46 0.87
CA VAL A 112 -11.77 11.39 1.19
C VAL A 112 -12.32 12.42 2.16
N GLY A 113 -11.74 12.50 3.34
CA GLY A 113 -12.12 13.47 4.36
C GLY A 113 -10.95 14.36 4.73
N ARG A 114 -11.18 15.26 5.67
CA ARG A 114 -10.10 16.04 6.27
C ARG A 114 -9.34 15.17 7.26
N PRO A 115 -8.00 15.22 7.25
CA PRO A 115 -7.24 14.48 8.23
C PRO A 115 -7.51 15.07 9.61
N ARG A 116 -7.87 14.20 10.54
CA ARG A 116 -7.86 14.51 11.96
C ARG A 116 -6.62 13.84 12.54
N GLU A 117 -6.14 14.36 13.65
CA GLU A 117 -5.01 13.76 14.34
C GLU A 117 -5.25 12.27 14.56
N GLY A 118 -4.37 11.42 14.02
CA GLY A 118 -4.47 9.97 14.13
C GLY A 118 -5.42 9.28 13.15
N SER A 119 -6.06 10.00 12.22
CA SER A 119 -6.95 9.40 11.23
C SER A 119 -6.44 9.59 9.79
N SER A 120 -6.82 8.64 8.91
CA SER A 120 -6.47 8.66 7.50
C SER A 120 -7.34 9.63 6.70
N PHE A 121 -6.78 10.20 5.63
CA PHE A 121 -7.55 10.98 4.65
C PHE A 121 -8.58 10.11 3.91
N VAL A 122 -8.25 8.85 3.72
CA VAL A 122 -8.98 7.95 2.83
C VAL A 122 -9.53 6.79 3.66
N SER A 123 -10.79 6.51 3.46
CA SER A 123 -11.47 5.41 4.16
C SER A 123 -12.46 4.71 3.22
N GLY A 124 -13.00 3.61 3.67
CA GLY A 124 -14.01 2.85 2.96
C GLY A 124 -13.63 1.39 2.76
N ASP A 125 -14.53 0.65 2.14
CA ASP A 125 -14.37 -0.78 1.92
C ASP A 125 -13.16 -1.12 1.05
N ALA A 126 -12.90 -0.30 0.04
CA ALA A 126 -11.73 -0.49 -0.84
C ALA A 126 -10.41 -0.47 -0.06
N VAL A 127 -10.33 0.35 0.99
CA VAL A 127 -9.16 0.41 1.88
C VAL A 127 -9.02 -0.89 2.67
N ASN A 128 -10.12 -1.37 3.22
CA ASN A 128 -10.13 -2.62 4.00
C ASN A 128 -9.72 -3.82 3.14
N VAL A 129 -10.18 -3.87 1.90
CA VAL A 129 -9.82 -4.93 0.96
C VAL A 129 -8.32 -4.89 0.66
N ALA A 130 -7.75 -3.71 0.41
CA ALA A 130 -6.32 -3.55 0.18
C ALA A 130 -5.50 -4.08 1.37
N ALA A 131 -5.92 -3.78 2.59
CA ALA A 131 -5.28 -4.28 3.81
C ALA A 131 -5.35 -5.81 3.90
N ARG A 132 -6.48 -6.40 3.54
CA ARG A 132 -6.65 -7.85 3.55
C ARG A 132 -5.79 -8.55 2.50
N LEU A 133 -5.66 -7.96 1.32
CA LEU A 133 -4.77 -8.45 0.28
C LEU A 133 -3.32 -8.47 0.77
N GLU A 134 -2.88 -7.39 1.39
CA GLU A 134 -1.54 -7.31 1.97
C GLU A 134 -1.30 -8.41 3.00
N GLN A 135 -2.25 -8.63 3.91
CA GLN A 135 -2.15 -9.66 4.94
C GLN A 135 -2.12 -11.08 4.38
N ALA A 136 -2.74 -11.29 3.22
CA ALA A 136 -2.76 -12.58 2.53
C ALA A 136 -1.56 -12.80 1.62
N ALA A 137 -0.81 -11.76 1.31
CA ALA A 137 0.36 -11.86 0.44
C ALA A 137 1.51 -12.60 1.13
N GLU A 138 2.22 -13.40 0.34
CA GLU A 138 3.46 -14.02 0.79
C GLU A 138 4.61 -12.98 0.71
N PRO A 139 5.70 -13.17 1.46
CA PRO A 139 6.85 -12.27 1.36
C PRO A 139 7.34 -12.15 -0.09
N GLY A 140 7.45 -10.92 -0.56
CA GLY A 140 7.84 -10.62 -1.95
C GLY A 140 6.68 -10.61 -2.94
N GLU A 141 5.49 -10.94 -2.51
CA GLU A 141 4.29 -11.01 -3.36
C GLU A 141 3.50 -9.71 -3.33
N ILE A 142 2.97 -9.36 -4.51
CA ILE A 142 2.01 -8.26 -4.66
C ILE A 142 0.68 -8.89 -5.04
N LEU A 143 -0.35 -8.72 -4.23
CA LEU A 143 -1.70 -9.13 -4.54
C LEU A 143 -2.52 -7.93 -4.96
N ALA A 144 -3.14 -8.03 -6.13
CA ALA A 144 -3.98 -6.98 -6.69
C ALA A 144 -5.44 -7.43 -6.72
N GLY A 145 -6.34 -6.54 -6.33
CA GLY A 145 -7.78 -6.79 -6.42
C GLY A 145 -8.27 -6.83 -7.86
N GLU A 146 -9.45 -7.38 -8.07
CA GLU A 146 -10.03 -7.58 -9.38
C GLU A 146 -10.13 -6.28 -10.21
N ARG A 147 -10.56 -5.20 -9.59
CA ARG A 147 -10.70 -3.90 -10.27
C ARG A 147 -9.34 -3.30 -10.63
N THR A 148 -8.32 -3.54 -9.82
CA THR A 148 -6.95 -3.11 -10.12
C THR A 148 -6.43 -3.85 -11.35
N VAL A 149 -6.62 -5.16 -11.38
CA VAL A 149 -6.21 -6.00 -12.51
C VAL A 149 -6.92 -5.55 -13.79
N ALA A 150 -8.23 -5.33 -13.74
CA ALA A 150 -9.01 -4.87 -14.88
C ALA A 150 -8.53 -3.52 -15.40
N ALA A 151 -8.24 -2.58 -14.50
CA ALA A 151 -7.80 -1.23 -14.86
C ALA A 151 -6.38 -1.20 -15.44
N ALA A 152 -5.53 -2.13 -15.04
CA ALA A 152 -4.13 -2.20 -15.47
C ALA A 152 -3.85 -3.29 -16.50
N ARG A 153 -4.88 -3.95 -16.98
CA ARG A 153 -4.76 -5.02 -17.98
C ARG A 153 -4.11 -4.48 -19.25
N GLY A 154 -3.06 -5.15 -19.71
CA GLY A 154 -2.26 -4.73 -20.84
C GLY A 154 -0.95 -4.07 -20.47
N ALA A 155 -0.84 -3.50 -19.28
CA ALA A 155 0.40 -2.89 -18.78
C ALA A 155 1.23 -3.86 -17.93
N PHE A 156 0.60 -4.89 -17.36
CA PHE A 156 1.24 -5.84 -16.45
C PHE A 156 0.81 -7.28 -16.77
N GLU A 157 1.69 -8.21 -16.44
CA GLU A 157 1.35 -9.63 -16.43
C GLU A 157 0.95 -10.01 -15.00
N PHE A 158 -0.18 -10.71 -14.88
CA PHE A 158 -0.69 -11.19 -13.62
C PHE A 158 -0.66 -12.72 -13.60
N GLY A 159 -0.34 -13.27 -12.44
CA GLY A 159 -0.40 -14.72 -12.23
C GLY A 159 -1.84 -15.21 -12.12
N ASP A 160 -2.00 -16.51 -11.85
CA ASP A 160 -3.31 -17.12 -11.72
C ASP A 160 -4.11 -16.45 -10.59
N PRO A 161 -5.40 -16.15 -10.84
CA PRO A 161 -6.23 -15.55 -9.81
C PRO A 161 -6.47 -16.54 -8.67
N GLY A 162 -6.41 -15.99 -7.45
CA GLY A 162 -6.79 -16.70 -6.24
C GLY A 162 -7.96 -16.01 -5.57
N THR A 163 -8.42 -16.58 -4.48
CA THR A 163 -9.46 -15.98 -3.68
C THR A 163 -8.93 -15.71 -2.28
N VAL A 164 -9.13 -14.49 -1.82
CA VAL A 164 -8.75 -14.04 -0.48
C VAL A 164 -10.02 -13.70 0.29
N GLU A 165 -10.18 -14.27 1.49
CA GLU A 165 -11.30 -13.92 2.34
C GLU A 165 -11.02 -12.58 3.05
N ALA A 166 -11.91 -11.63 2.82
CA ALA A 166 -11.90 -10.36 3.53
C ALA A 166 -12.88 -10.43 4.68
N LYS A 167 -12.43 -10.11 5.88
CA LYS A 167 -13.26 -10.12 7.09
C LYS A 167 -14.47 -9.18 6.94
N GLY A 168 -15.66 -9.71 7.11
CA GLY A 168 -16.89 -8.95 6.99
C GLY A 168 -17.46 -8.89 5.59
N LYS A 169 -16.81 -9.50 4.60
CA LYS A 169 -17.33 -9.64 3.24
C LYS A 169 -17.82 -11.04 2.96
N THR A 170 -18.91 -11.12 2.22
CA THR A 170 -19.41 -12.38 1.68
C THR A 170 -18.81 -12.54 0.28
N GLY A 171 -17.92 -13.49 0.13
CA GLY A 171 -17.22 -13.74 -1.13
C GLY A 171 -15.75 -13.38 -1.10
N GLY A 172 -15.01 -13.88 -2.07
CA GLY A 172 -13.58 -13.64 -2.18
C GLY A 172 -13.23 -12.36 -2.93
N VAL A 173 -11.98 -11.95 -2.80
CA VAL A 173 -11.39 -10.78 -3.46
C VAL A 173 -10.39 -11.23 -4.51
#